data_1fbd3406c53e36f83896a0554ef4060d
#
_entry.id   1fbd3406c53e36f83896a0554ef4060d
#
_cell.length_a   1.000
_cell.length_b   1.000
_cell.length_c   1.000
_cell.angle_alpha   90.00
_cell.angle_beta   90.00
_cell.angle_gamma   90.00
#
_symmetry.space_group_name_H-M   'P 1'
#
loop_
_entity.id
_entity.type
_entity.pdbx_description
1 polymer ?
#
loop_
_entity_poly.entity_id
_entity_poly.type
_entity_poly.pdbx_seq_one_letter_code
_entity_poly.pdbx_strand_id
1 'polypeptide(L)'
;MSRALTYLLIALAVIALALFFLPLRLAVGMAGLEGSRFSAKAITGSVWNGRIEGAQLGPFPLGDLDAGVRLLPLLTGQVLMDLERPPVAGDPGLVATVGKAGSNLMVQDLTTMLSVGSQLAPLPASVIDLQAVNITFAGGRCQSASGQVRVSLDANIPGLNLKQGLLGQAECQDGVLTLPLQSGSGMEQLTLKVQGNGFYTARLFLSGSDRAWTLLLPTLGFRKVPSGYAIKVAGQLRQRNGQ
;
A
#
# COMPACT_ATOMS: atom_id res chain seq x y z
N MET A 1 1.94 -23.47 -49.41
CA MET A 1 1.29 -22.67 -48.33
C MET A 1 0.27 -21.77 -49.00
N SER A 2 -0.99 -21.79 -48.55
CA SER A 2 -2.05 -20.95 -49.16
C SER A 2 -1.72 -19.48 -48.83
N ARG A 3 -2.02 -18.57 -49.78
CA ARG A 3 -1.84 -17.11 -49.58
C ARG A 3 -2.49 -16.63 -48.27
N ALA A 4 -3.62 -17.24 -47.88
CA ALA A 4 -4.30 -16.98 -46.62
C ALA A 4 -3.44 -17.27 -45.37
N LEU A 5 -2.69 -18.37 -45.36
CA LEU A 5 -1.78 -18.73 -44.28
C LEU A 5 -0.62 -17.73 -44.16
N THR A 6 -0.09 -17.26 -45.28
CA THR A 6 0.98 -16.25 -45.31
C THR A 6 0.48 -14.92 -44.73
N TYR A 7 -0.71 -14.45 -45.11
CA TYR A 7 -1.30 -13.24 -44.53
C TYR A 7 -1.60 -13.38 -43.03
N LEU A 8 -2.08 -14.54 -42.57
CA LEU A 8 -2.30 -14.83 -41.17
C LEU A 8 -0.99 -14.76 -40.38
N LEU A 9 0.10 -15.36 -40.88
CA LEU A 9 1.40 -15.30 -40.21
C LEU A 9 1.98 -13.89 -40.16
N ILE A 10 1.83 -13.10 -41.23
CA ILE A 10 2.26 -11.71 -41.25
C ILE A 10 1.45 -10.88 -40.23
N ALA A 11 0.13 -11.04 -40.19
CA ALA A 11 -0.71 -10.36 -39.24
C ALA A 11 -0.34 -10.69 -37.78
N LEU A 12 -0.08 -11.97 -37.51
CA LEU A 12 0.34 -12.46 -36.19
C LEU A 12 1.71 -11.90 -35.78
N ALA A 13 2.64 -11.83 -36.73
CA ALA A 13 3.98 -11.24 -36.52
C ALA A 13 3.88 -9.73 -36.22
N VAL A 14 3.04 -8.99 -36.93
CA VAL A 14 2.80 -7.54 -36.70
C VAL A 14 2.19 -7.32 -35.33
N ILE A 15 1.21 -8.12 -34.93
CA ILE A 15 0.58 -8.04 -33.60
C ILE A 15 1.63 -8.34 -32.52
N ALA A 16 2.41 -9.40 -32.69
CA ALA A 16 3.48 -9.75 -31.72
C ALA A 16 4.51 -8.63 -31.58
N LEU A 17 4.90 -8.02 -32.72
CA LEU A 17 5.84 -6.89 -32.71
C LEU A 17 5.23 -5.65 -32.00
N ALA A 18 3.97 -5.34 -32.28
CA ALA A 18 3.27 -4.23 -31.60
C ALA A 18 3.15 -4.46 -30.09
N LEU A 19 2.85 -5.68 -29.66
CA LEU A 19 2.81 -6.04 -28.24
C LEU A 19 4.20 -5.96 -27.60
N PHE A 20 5.26 -6.35 -28.33
CA PHE A 20 6.62 -6.31 -27.81
C PHE A 20 7.10 -4.87 -27.51
N PHE A 21 6.71 -3.92 -28.36
CA PHE A 21 7.08 -2.50 -28.19
C PHE A 21 6.05 -1.66 -27.43
N LEU A 22 5.07 -2.29 -26.77
CA LEU A 22 4.07 -1.56 -26.01
C LEU A 22 4.72 -0.74 -24.88
N PRO A 23 4.52 0.58 -24.80
CA PRO A 23 5.14 1.39 -23.76
C PRO A 23 4.49 1.14 -22.38
N LEU A 24 5.30 1.10 -21.33
CA LEU A 24 4.84 0.84 -19.93
C LEU A 24 3.73 1.81 -19.49
N ARG A 25 3.78 3.06 -19.91
CA ARG A 25 2.76 4.06 -19.53
C ARG A 25 1.32 3.63 -19.91
N LEU A 26 1.14 2.86 -20.99
CA LEU A 26 -0.17 2.33 -21.34
C LEU A 26 -0.63 1.24 -20.37
N ALA A 27 0.29 0.39 -19.91
CA ALA A 27 -0.02 -0.64 -18.92
C ALA A 27 -0.41 -0.03 -17.57
N VAL A 28 0.28 1.02 -17.13
CA VAL A 28 -0.07 1.78 -15.91
C VAL A 28 -1.47 2.37 -16.00
N GLY A 29 -1.84 2.94 -17.16
CA GLY A 29 -3.19 3.44 -17.41
C GLY A 29 -4.24 2.33 -17.38
N MET A 30 -3.99 1.20 -18.05
CA MET A 30 -4.90 0.05 -18.07
C MET A 30 -5.04 -0.62 -16.70
N ALA A 31 -3.99 -0.63 -15.87
CA ALA A 31 -4.05 -1.11 -14.50
C ALA A 31 -4.90 -0.22 -13.57
N GLY A 32 -5.42 0.92 -14.08
CA GLY A 32 -6.26 1.84 -13.32
C GLY A 32 -5.49 2.65 -12.29
N LEU A 33 -4.17 2.73 -12.43
CA LEU A 33 -3.30 3.51 -11.56
C LEU A 33 -3.35 5.00 -11.92
N GLU A 34 -3.63 5.36 -13.19
CA GLU A 34 -3.91 6.74 -13.61
C GLU A 34 -5.25 7.21 -13.03
N GLY A 35 -5.25 8.35 -12.36
CA GLY A 35 -6.44 8.91 -11.68
C GLY A 35 -6.70 8.32 -10.29
N SER A 36 -6.02 7.24 -9.91
CA SER A 36 -5.91 6.80 -8.55
C SER A 36 -4.78 7.59 -7.86
N ARG A 37 -4.48 7.34 -6.65
CA ARG A 37 -3.51 8.05 -5.80
C ARG A 37 -2.04 7.83 -6.19
N PHE A 38 -1.80 7.15 -7.30
CA PHE A 38 -0.48 6.88 -7.83
C PHE A 38 -0.03 8.04 -8.74
N SER A 39 1.19 8.53 -8.54
CA SER A 39 1.84 9.49 -9.41
C SER A 39 3.31 9.09 -9.60
N ALA A 40 3.88 9.48 -10.72
CA ALA A 40 5.27 9.26 -11.05
C ALA A 40 5.83 10.48 -11.78
N LYS A 41 7.12 10.74 -11.63
CA LYS A 41 7.81 11.82 -12.36
C LYS A 41 8.01 11.46 -13.82
N ALA A 42 8.42 10.22 -14.09
CA ALA A 42 8.61 9.70 -15.43
C ALA A 42 8.28 8.19 -15.46
N ILE A 43 7.80 7.72 -16.61
CA ILE A 43 7.56 6.31 -16.88
C ILE A 43 8.25 6.02 -18.22
N THR A 44 9.25 5.15 -18.21
CA THR A 44 10.10 4.82 -19.35
C THR A 44 10.13 3.32 -19.59
N GLY A 45 10.56 2.91 -20.79
CA GLY A 45 10.69 1.50 -21.16
C GLY A 45 9.40 0.85 -21.67
N SER A 46 9.46 -0.47 -21.83
CA SER A 46 8.36 -1.30 -22.34
C SER A 46 7.51 -1.87 -21.19
N VAL A 47 6.34 -2.42 -21.52
CA VAL A 47 5.49 -3.12 -20.56
C VAL A 47 6.17 -4.34 -19.91
N TRP A 48 7.19 -4.89 -20.56
CA TRP A 48 7.91 -6.08 -20.11
C TRP A 48 9.07 -5.76 -19.18
N ASN A 49 9.70 -4.61 -19.41
CA ASN A 49 10.83 -4.12 -18.63
C ASN A 49 10.84 -2.59 -18.71
N GLY A 50 10.25 -1.96 -17.75
CA GLY A 50 10.15 -0.52 -17.65
C GLY A 50 10.56 -0.01 -16.29
N ARG A 51 10.71 1.32 -16.21
CA ARG A 51 11.09 2.02 -14.99
C ARG A 51 10.11 3.14 -14.71
N ILE A 52 9.72 3.25 -13.45
CA ILE A 52 8.85 4.30 -12.92
C ILE A 52 9.69 5.12 -11.97
N GLU A 53 10.01 6.36 -12.34
CA GLU A 53 10.85 7.25 -11.54
C GLU A 53 10.01 8.12 -10.62
N GLY A 54 10.42 8.22 -9.36
CA GLY A 54 9.78 9.05 -8.35
C GLY A 54 8.32 8.66 -8.10
N ALA A 55 8.05 7.36 -8.07
CA ALA A 55 6.73 6.82 -7.77
C ALA A 55 6.23 7.26 -6.39
N GLN A 56 4.96 7.63 -6.31
CA GLN A 56 4.30 8.02 -5.05
C GLN A 56 2.90 7.43 -5.00
N LEU A 57 2.48 6.96 -3.84
CA LEU A 57 1.13 6.53 -3.56
C LEU A 57 0.49 7.47 -2.52
N GLY A 58 -0.32 8.40 -3.00
CA GLY A 58 -0.83 9.48 -2.16
C GLY A 58 0.33 10.28 -1.56
N PRO A 59 0.43 10.38 -0.23
CA PRO A 59 1.52 11.09 0.45
C PRO A 59 2.78 10.24 0.64
N PHE A 60 2.77 8.95 0.28
CA PHE A 60 3.88 8.02 0.54
C PHE A 60 4.80 7.91 -0.67
N PRO A 61 6.08 8.32 -0.55
CA PRO A 61 7.06 8.10 -1.61
C PRO A 61 7.42 6.62 -1.68
N LEU A 62 7.29 6.04 -2.88
CA LEU A 62 7.72 4.67 -3.16
C LEU A 62 9.13 4.62 -3.78
N GLY A 63 9.62 5.77 -4.29
CA GLY A 63 10.91 5.86 -4.96
C GLY A 63 10.89 5.42 -6.41
N ASP A 64 12.03 5.02 -6.92
CA ASP A 64 12.16 4.50 -8.28
C ASP A 64 11.86 3.01 -8.28
N LEU A 65 10.97 2.58 -9.17
CA LEU A 65 10.52 1.20 -9.28
C LEU A 65 10.84 0.64 -10.65
N ASP A 66 11.34 -0.58 -10.70
CA ASP A 66 11.33 -1.39 -11.91
C ASP A 66 9.97 -2.08 -12.01
N ALA A 67 9.41 -2.13 -13.21
CA ALA A 67 8.05 -2.62 -13.43
C ALA A 67 7.98 -3.51 -14.67
N GLY A 68 7.26 -4.63 -14.56
CA GLY A 68 7.06 -5.55 -15.67
C GLY A 68 5.69 -6.24 -15.63
N VAL A 69 5.03 -6.33 -16.76
CA VAL A 69 3.72 -7.00 -16.88
C VAL A 69 3.91 -8.48 -17.16
N ARG A 70 3.16 -9.34 -16.46
CA ARG A 70 3.16 -10.79 -16.69
C ARG A 70 2.34 -11.16 -17.92
N LEU A 71 2.94 -11.90 -18.87
CA LEU A 71 2.29 -12.32 -20.13
C LEU A 71 1.13 -13.29 -19.91
N LEU A 72 1.33 -14.35 -19.12
CA LEU A 72 0.34 -15.43 -18.98
C LEU A 72 -1.01 -14.96 -18.44
N PRO A 73 -1.08 -14.09 -17.42
CA PRO A 73 -2.35 -13.57 -16.93
C PRO A 73 -3.12 -12.74 -17.98
N LEU A 74 -2.43 -12.08 -18.91
CA LEU A 74 -3.10 -11.33 -19.99
C LEU A 74 -3.98 -12.22 -20.86
N LEU A 75 -3.60 -13.48 -21.07
CA LEU A 75 -4.39 -14.45 -21.85
C LEU A 75 -5.73 -14.77 -21.18
N THR A 76 -5.83 -14.59 -19.88
CA THR A 76 -7.06 -14.79 -19.09
C THR A 76 -7.78 -13.48 -18.78
N GLY A 77 -7.38 -12.36 -19.41
CA GLY A 77 -7.98 -11.04 -19.20
C GLY A 77 -7.59 -10.37 -17.87
N GLN A 78 -6.49 -10.81 -17.26
CA GLN A 78 -5.95 -10.22 -16.04
C GLN A 78 -4.68 -9.43 -16.36
N VAL A 79 -4.58 -8.20 -15.87
CA VAL A 79 -3.36 -7.41 -15.95
C VAL A 79 -2.65 -7.53 -14.61
N LEU A 80 -1.51 -8.24 -14.56
CA LEU A 80 -0.65 -8.32 -13.39
C LEU A 80 0.69 -7.67 -13.71
N MET A 81 1.14 -6.78 -12.84
CA MET A 81 2.38 -6.04 -12.96
C MET A 81 3.22 -6.24 -11.71
N ASP A 82 4.43 -6.72 -11.90
CA ASP A 82 5.43 -6.80 -10.84
C ASP A 82 6.09 -5.43 -10.68
N LEU A 83 6.26 -5.04 -9.44
CA LEU A 83 6.94 -3.81 -9.03
C LEU A 83 8.07 -4.20 -8.10
N GLU A 84 9.27 -3.72 -8.41
CA GLU A 84 10.45 -4.02 -7.62
C GLU A 84 11.29 -2.76 -7.41
N ARG A 85 11.77 -2.59 -6.19
CA ARG A 85 12.81 -1.63 -5.84
C ARG A 85 13.89 -2.38 -5.07
N PRO A 86 15.14 -2.38 -5.56
CA PRO A 86 16.21 -3.12 -4.89
C PRO A 86 16.45 -2.59 -3.46
N PRO A 87 16.82 -3.48 -2.53
CA PRO A 87 17.14 -3.08 -1.17
C PRO A 87 18.42 -2.22 -1.13
N VAL A 88 18.42 -1.25 -0.24
CA VAL A 88 19.58 -0.41 0.08
C VAL A 88 19.82 -0.42 1.59
N ALA A 89 20.98 0.07 2.04
CA ALA A 89 21.28 0.09 3.47
C ALA A 89 20.18 0.81 4.28
N GLY A 90 19.52 0.08 5.16
CA GLY A 90 18.42 0.58 6.00
C GLY A 90 17.03 0.57 5.38
N ASP A 91 16.89 0.15 4.12
CA ASP A 91 15.61 -0.02 3.44
C ASP A 91 15.56 -1.39 2.74
N PRO A 92 14.65 -2.30 3.10
CA PRO A 92 14.54 -3.63 2.50
C PRO A 92 14.09 -3.60 1.03
N GLY A 93 13.82 -2.41 0.49
CA GLY A 93 13.29 -2.25 -0.85
C GLY A 93 11.77 -2.37 -0.90
N LEU A 94 11.27 -2.67 -2.10
CA LEU A 94 9.84 -2.92 -2.34
C LEU A 94 9.71 -4.09 -3.32
N VAL A 95 8.88 -5.04 -2.98
CA VAL A 95 8.43 -6.10 -3.89
C VAL A 95 6.92 -6.16 -3.79
N ALA A 96 6.24 -6.12 -4.91
CA ALA A 96 4.80 -6.28 -4.98
C ALA A 96 4.35 -6.73 -6.36
N THR A 97 3.26 -7.47 -6.46
CA THR A 97 2.51 -7.64 -7.69
C THR A 97 1.18 -6.91 -7.56
N VAL A 98 0.94 -5.95 -8.44
CA VAL A 98 -0.34 -5.24 -8.50
C VAL A 98 -1.12 -5.71 -9.72
N GLY A 99 -2.43 -5.80 -9.59
CA GLY A 99 -3.21 -6.30 -10.71
C GLY A 99 -4.67 -5.91 -10.70
N LYS A 100 -5.27 -6.08 -11.87
CA LYS A 100 -6.68 -5.84 -12.12
C LYS A 100 -7.29 -6.97 -12.94
N ALA A 101 -8.43 -7.49 -12.47
CA ALA A 101 -9.23 -8.48 -13.19
C ALA A 101 -10.70 -8.01 -13.14
N GLY A 102 -11.21 -7.48 -14.25
CA GLY A 102 -12.52 -6.83 -14.27
C GLY A 102 -12.59 -5.65 -13.29
N SER A 103 -13.49 -5.72 -12.30
CA SER A 103 -13.62 -4.72 -11.22
C SER A 103 -12.73 -4.99 -10.00
N ASN A 104 -12.00 -6.11 -9.97
CA ASN A 104 -11.17 -6.50 -8.85
C ASN A 104 -9.79 -5.86 -8.98
N LEU A 105 -9.34 -5.22 -7.89
CA LEU A 105 -7.99 -4.71 -7.72
C LEU A 105 -7.28 -5.62 -6.74
N MET A 106 -6.08 -6.08 -7.10
CA MET A 106 -5.28 -7.01 -6.31
C MET A 106 -3.91 -6.42 -6.04
N VAL A 107 -3.44 -6.61 -4.82
CA VAL A 107 -2.06 -6.42 -4.41
C VAL A 107 -1.61 -7.74 -3.81
N GLN A 108 -0.52 -8.30 -4.30
CA GLN A 108 0.01 -9.58 -3.86
C GLN A 108 1.47 -9.43 -3.44
N ASP A 109 1.84 -10.17 -2.40
CA ASP A 109 3.20 -10.29 -1.88
C ASP A 109 3.89 -8.94 -1.58
N LEU A 110 3.09 -7.92 -1.20
CA LEU A 110 3.63 -6.61 -0.90
C LEU A 110 4.54 -6.69 0.34
N THR A 111 5.82 -6.48 0.09
CA THR A 111 6.85 -6.39 1.12
C THR A 111 7.59 -5.08 0.94
N THR A 112 7.55 -4.21 1.95
CA THR A 112 8.22 -2.91 1.93
C THR A 112 8.20 -2.24 3.30
N MET A 113 9.09 -1.28 3.50
CA MET A 113 9.02 -0.31 4.59
C MET A 113 8.60 1.06 4.08
N LEU A 114 7.60 1.65 4.72
CA LEU A 114 7.07 2.97 4.41
C LEU A 114 7.33 3.91 5.57
N SER A 115 8.08 4.97 5.33
CA SER A 115 8.21 6.07 6.28
C SER A 115 6.96 6.93 6.21
N VAL A 116 6.19 6.98 7.28
CA VAL A 116 4.91 7.71 7.31
C VAL A 116 5.02 9.13 7.87
N GLY A 117 6.06 9.40 8.66
CA GLY A 117 6.38 10.73 9.18
C GLY A 117 5.15 11.48 9.72
N SER A 118 4.96 12.71 9.29
CA SER A 118 3.84 13.56 9.69
C SER A 118 2.50 13.23 9.01
N GLN A 119 2.45 12.27 8.11
CA GLN A 119 1.25 11.95 7.31
C GLN A 119 0.11 11.37 8.16
N LEU A 120 0.45 10.72 9.26
CA LEU A 120 -0.51 10.22 10.24
C LEU A 120 -0.60 11.09 11.50
N ALA A 121 -0.06 12.31 11.47
CA ALA A 121 -0.15 13.22 12.62
C ALA A 121 -1.63 13.45 13.03
N PRO A 122 -1.90 13.52 14.32
CA PRO A 122 -0.99 13.52 15.48
C PRO A 122 -0.60 12.12 16.02
N LEU A 123 -0.83 11.03 15.26
CA LEU A 123 -0.31 9.72 15.64
C LEU A 123 1.21 9.70 15.54
N PRO A 124 1.94 9.19 16.56
CA PRO A 124 3.38 9.14 16.55
C PRO A 124 3.94 7.95 15.74
N ALA A 125 3.26 7.56 14.66
CA ALA A 125 3.73 6.50 13.78
C ALA A 125 4.87 7.01 12.90
N SER A 126 5.98 6.29 12.86
CA SER A 126 7.18 6.65 12.08
C SER A 126 7.38 5.78 10.86
N VAL A 127 7.25 4.47 11.02
CA VAL A 127 7.48 3.49 9.95
C VAL A 127 6.38 2.44 9.98
N ILE A 128 5.90 2.06 8.81
CA ILE A 128 5.04 0.90 8.58
C ILE A 128 5.86 -0.14 7.80
N ASP A 129 6.06 -1.30 8.39
CA ASP A 129 6.71 -2.46 7.79
C ASP A 129 5.63 -3.45 7.36
N LEU A 130 5.59 -3.77 6.08
CA LEU A 130 4.64 -4.69 5.45
C LEU A 130 5.41 -5.92 4.99
N GLN A 131 4.93 -7.13 5.33
CA GLN A 131 5.57 -8.39 4.99
C GLN A 131 4.55 -9.35 4.37
N ALA A 132 4.77 -9.68 3.10
CA ALA A 132 3.92 -10.58 2.30
C ALA A 132 2.42 -10.22 2.39
N VAL A 133 2.11 -8.93 2.29
CA VAL A 133 0.73 -8.45 2.39
C VAL A 133 0.01 -8.68 1.08
N ASN A 134 -1.13 -9.37 1.17
CA ASN A 134 -2.02 -9.66 0.05
C ASN A 134 -3.36 -9.00 0.32
N ILE A 135 -3.90 -8.28 -0.65
CA ILE A 135 -5.19 -7.57 -0.53
C ILE A 135 -5.94 -7.68 -1.84
N THR A 136 -7.23 -8.00 -1.76
CA THR A 136 -8.14 -7.97 -2.91
C THR A 136 -9.33 -7.08 -2.60
N PHE A 137 -9.56 -6.10 -3.48
CA PHE A 137 -10.78 -5.29 -3.48
C PHE A 137 -11.65 -5.67 -4.68
N ALA A 138 -12.96 -5.81 -4.45
CA ALA A 138 -13.95 -5.97 -5.51
C ALA A 138 -15.04 -4.90 -5.34
N GLY A 139 -15.29 -4.13 -6.38
CA GLY A 139 -16.27 -3.04 -6.32
C GLY A 139 -15.99 -2.02 -5.20
N GLY A 140 -14.72 -1.80 -4.86
CA GLY A 140 -14.31 -0.89 -3.79
C GLY A 140 -14.46 -1.46 -2.36
N ARG A 141 -14.83 -2.73 -2.20
CA ARG A 141 -14.93 -3.42 -0.91
C ARG A 141 -13.80 -4.42 -0.75
N CYS A 142 -13.20 -4.48 0.44
CA CYS A 142 -12.21 -5.48 0.79
C CYS A 142 -12.85 -6.87 0.81
N GLN A 143 -12.32 -7.80 -0.01
CA GLN A 143 -12.79 -9.18 -0.09
C GLN A 143 -11.90 -10.12 0.70
N SER A 144 -10.59 -9.96 0.55
CA SER A 144 -9.60 -10.73 1.30
C SER A 144 -8.39 -9.86 1.60
N ALA A 145 -7.81 -10.07 2.77
CA ALA A 145 -6.55 -9.48 3.14
C ALA A 145 -5.79 -10.46 4.05
N SER A 146 -4.48 -10.51 3.92
CA SER A 146 -3.57 -11.30 4.74
C SER A 146 -2.17 -10.67 4.72
N GLY A 147 -1.28 -11.18 5.56
CA GLY A 147 0.10 -10.70 5.68
C GLY A 147 0.35 -9.97 6.99
N GLN A 148 1.63 -9.83 7.33
CA GLN A 148 2.03 -9.22 8.58
C GLN A 148 2.27 -7.72 8.41
N VAL A 149 1.87 -6.96 9.41
CA VAL A 149 2.06 -5.51 9.46
C VAL A 149 2.66 -5.15 10.81
N ARG A 150 3.72 -4.36 10.78
CA ARG A 150 4.33 -3.76 11.97
C ARG A 150 4.31 -2.24 11.83
N VAL A 151 3.93 -1.54 12.88
CA VAL A 151 4.01 -0.08 12.94
C VAL A 151 4.93 0.32 14.08
N SER A 152 6.00 1.02 13.75
CA SER A 152 6.90 1.61 14.74
C SER A 152 6.34 2.95 15.18
N LEU A 153 6.34 3.19 16.48
CA LEU A 153 5.90 4.44 17.08
C LEU A 153 7.12 5.19 17.62
N ASP A 154 7.24 6.45 17.22
CA ASP A 154 8.27 7.36 17.73
C ASP A 154 7.65 8.32 18.76
N ALA A 155 7.39 7.78 19.95
CA ALA A 155 6.91 8.56 21.07
C ALA A 155 7.60 8.12 22.36
N ASN A 156 8.13 9.08 23.09
CA ASN A 156 8.69 8.86 24.40
C ASN A 156 7.62 9.14 25.47
N ILE A 157 6.76 8.13 25.68
CA ILE A 157 5.70 8.20 26.70
C ILE A 157 6.14 7.38 27.92
N PRO A 158 6.27 8.00 29.09
CA PRO A 158 6.68 7.29 30.30
C PRO A 158 5.79 6.08 30.58
N GLY A 159 6.39 4.95 30.91
CA GLY A 159 5.65 3.72 31.21
C GLY A 159 5.21 2.88 29.99
N LEU A 160 5.49 3.34 28.77
CA LEU A 160 5.21 2.57 27.54
C LEU A 160 6.50 2.14 26.84
N ASN A 161 6.54 0.90 26.42
CA ASN A 161 7.65 0.37 25.62
C ASN A 161 7.24 0.26 24.14
N LEU A 162 7.24 1.39 23.45
CA LEU A 162 6.85 1.49 22.04
C LEU A 162 7.96 1.11 21.06
N LYS A 163 9.19 0.82 21.56
CA LYS A 163 10.36 0.52 20.72
C LYS A 163 10.23 -0.75 19.89
N GLN A 164 9.44 -1.73 20.36
CA GLN A 164 9.23 -2.99 19.64
C GLN A 164 8.17 -2.86 18.53
N GLY A 165 7.45 -1.73 18.49
CA GLY A 165 6.36 -1.49 17.56
C GLY A 165 5.10 -2.28 17.88
N LEU A 166 4.07 -2.04 17.09
CA LEU A 166 2.79 -2.74 17.14
C LEU A 166 2.71 -3.72 15.99
N LEU A 167 2.32 -4.95 16.27
CA LEU A 167 2.24 -6.06 15.33
C LEU A 167 0.80 -6.51 15.12
N GLY A 168 0.47 -6.92 13.91
CA GLY A 168 -0.82 -7.53 13.58
C GLY A 168 -0.84 -8.08 12.17
N GLN A 169 -2.02 -8.50 11.74
CA GLN A 169 -2.26 -9.04 10.41
C GLN A 169 -3.28 -8.19 9.67
N ALA A 170 -3.12 -8.12 8.35
CA ALA A 170 -4.11 -7.51 7.48
C ALA A 170 -5.33 -8.41 7.37
N GLU A 171 -6.52 -7.86 7.52
CA GLU A 171 -7.78 -8.59 7.38
C GLU A 171 -8.87 -7.71 6.76
N CYS A 172 -9.91 -8.32 6.21
CA CYS A 172 -11.11 -7.62 5.77
C CYS A 172 -12.21 -7.79 6.80
N GLN A 173 -12.70 -6.69 7.36
CA GLN A 173 -13.87 -6.66 8.24
C GLN A 173 -14.96 -5.80 7.61
N ASP A 174 -16.14 -6.36 7.39
CA ASP A 174 -17.31 -5.65 6.82
C ASP A 174 -17.06 -4.97 5.46
N GLY A 175 -16.14 -5.51 4.67
CA GLY A 175 -15.74 -4.91 3.39
C GLY A 175 -14.74 -3.76 3.50
N VAL A 176 -14.13 -3.59 4.66
CA VAL A 176 -13.09 -2.59 4.95
C VAL A 176 -11.79 -3.30 5.29
N LEU A 177 -10.69 -2.87 4.68
CA LEU A 177 -9.36 -3.35 5.09
C LEU A 177 -9.09 -2.85 6.51
N THR A 178 -8.83 -3.77 7.41
CA THR A 178 -8.58 -3.50 8.83
C THR A 178 -7.22 -4.08 9.23
N LEU A 179 -6.44 -3.27 9.92
CA LEU A 179 -5.14 -3.64 10.49
C LEU A 179 -5.23 -3.51 12.01
N PRO A 180 -5.62 -4.56 12.73
CA PRO A 180 -5.61 -4.58 14.19
C PRO A 180 -4.19 -4.89 14.67
N LEU A 181 -3.51 -3.90 15.20
CA LEU A 181 -2.13 -3.99 15.66
C LEU A 181 -2.07 -3.83 17.17
N GLN A 182 -1.22 -4.62 17.81
CA GLN A 182 -1.01 -4.54 19.26
C GLN A 182 0.46 -4.69 19.63
N SER A 183 0.84 -4.12 20.76
CA SER A 183 2.16 -4.33 21.36
C SER A 183 2.28 -5.70 21.98
N GLY A 184 3.50 -6.13 22.29
CA GLY A 184 3.75 -7.38 23.01
C GLY A 184 3.14 -7.40 24.42
N SER A 185 2.90 -6.24 25.05
CA SER A 185 2.21 -6.11 26.33
C SER A 185 0.68 -6.18 26.21
N GLY A 186 0.13 -5.94 25.00
CA GLY A 186 -1.30 -5.78 24.76
C GLY A 186 -1.88 -4.45 25.27
N MET A 187 -1.07 -3.60 25.90
CA MET A 187 -1.52 -2.31 26.48
C MET A 187 -1.72 -1.24 25.40
N GLU A 188 -0.99 -1.33 24.31
CA GLU A 188 -1.06 -0.44 23.17
C GLU A 188 -1.72 -1.14 22.00
N GLN A 189 -2.78 -0.54 21.48
CA GLN A 189 -3.55 -1.09 20.36
C GLN A 189 -3.78 0.00 19.32
N LEU A 190 -3.40 -0.26 18.07
CA LEU A 190 -3.65 0.59 16.93
C LEU A 190 -4.55 -0.14 15.95
N THR A 191 -5.72 0.41 15.68
CA THR A 191 -6.60 -0.09 14.63
C THR A 191 -6.58 0.90 13.47
N LEU A 192 -6.07 0.48 12.33
CA LEU A 192 -6.10 1.24 11.09
C LEU A 192 -7.15 0.60 10.16
N LYS A 193 -8.10 1.39 9.69
CA LYS A 193 -9.13 0.98 8.73
C LYS A 193 -8.97 1.78 7.44
N VAL A 194 -8.96 1.08 6.30
CA VAL A 194 -8.81 1.69 4.98
C VAL A 194 -9.96 1.24 4.07
N GLN A 195 -10.70 2.18 3.53
CA GLN A 195 -11.79 1.93 2.58
C GLN A 195 -11.25 1.94 1.15
N GLY A 196 -11.91 1.26 0.22
CA GLY A 196 -11.52 1.23 -1.19
C GLY A 196 -11.50 2.60 -1.88
N ASN A 197 -12.26 3.58 -1.37
CA ASN A 197 -12.21 4.98 -1.82
C ASN A 197 -11.04 5.77 -1.22
N GLY A 198 -10.20 5.13 -0.34
CA GLY A 198 -9.02 5.63 0.31
C GLY A 198 -9.25 6.53 1.50
N PHE A 199 -10.44 6.61 1.99
CA PHE A 199 -10.62 7.09 3.34
C PHE A 199 -9.97 6.12 4.33
N TYR A 200 -9.25 6.66 5.29
CA TYR A 200 -8.71 5.89 6.39
C TYR A 200 -9.10 6.47 7.73
N THR A 201 -9.19 5.60 8.72
CA THR A 201 -9.29 5.98 10.13
C THR A 201 -8.26 5.18 10.92
N ALA A 202 -7.52 5.86 11.79
CA ALA A 202 -6.57 5.23 12.69
C ALA A 202 -6.97 5.59 14.13
N ARG A 203 -7.03 4.58 14.98
CA ARG A 203 -7.32 4.74 16.41
C ARG A 203 -6.21 4.07 17.21
N LEU A 204 -5.45 4.86 17.93
CA LEU A 204 -4.49 4.37 18.91
C LEU A 204 -5.13 4.42 20.28
N PHE A 205 -5.13 3.29 20.96
CA PHE A 205 -5.64 3.12 22.32
C PHE A 205 -4.50 2.70 23.24
N LEU A 206 -4.41 3.32 24.39
CA LEU A 206 -3.44 3.04 25.44
C LEU A 206 -4.22 2.61 26.69
N SER A 207 -4.05 1.36 27.09
CA SER A 207 -4.67 0.80 28.28
C SER A 207 -3.82 1.16 29.50
N GLY A 208 -4.45 1.72 30.52
CA GLY A 208 -3.78 2.06 31.77
C GLY A 208 -4.28 3.38 32.37
N SER A 209 -3.79 3.65 33.57
CA SER A 209 -4.19 4.82 34.38
C SER A 209 -3.01 5.46 35.10
N ASP A 210 -1.83 5.49 34.46
CA ASP A 210 -0.66 6.14 35.04
C ASP A 210 -0.96 7.64 35.31
N ARG A 211 -0.51 8.13 36.46
CA ARG A 211 -0.71 9.52 36.87
C ARG A 211 -0.02 10.49 35.90
N ALA A 212 1.14 10.14 35.36
CA ALA A 212 1.86 10.95 34.39
C ALA A 212 1.05 11.12 33.08
N TRP A 213 0.28 10.12 32.69
CA TRP A 213 -0.56 10.17 31.47
C TRP A 213 -1.68 11.18 31.56
N THR A 214 -2.20 11.44 32.77
CA THR A 214 -3.29 12.40 32.98
C THR A 214 -2.91 13.82 32.56
N LEU A 215 -1.63 14.16 32.67
CA LEU A 215 -1.12 15.48 32.27
C LEU A 215 -0.57 15.49 30.85
N LEU A 216 0.14 14.43 30.45
CA LEU A 216 0.87 14.39 29.18
C LEU A 216 -0.04 14.04 27.98
N LEU A 217 -0.87 13.00 28.08
CA LEU A 217 -1.61 12.49 26.93
C LEU A 217 -2.65 13.49 26.35
N PRO A 218 -3.35 14.28 27.15
CA PRO A 218 -4.25 15.32 26.61
C PRO A 218 -3.52 16.36 25.77
N THR A 219 -2.29 16.74 26.12
CA THR A 219 -1.48 17.69 25.32
C THR A 219 -1.07 17.12 23.96
N LEU A 220 -1.01 15.80 23.85
CA LEU A 220 -0.75 15.07 22.61
C LEU A 220 -2.03 14.74 21.81
N GLY A 221 -3.20 15.23 22.28
CA GLY A 221 -4.48 15.02 21.61
C GLY A 221 -5.24 13.75 22.01
N PHE A 222 -4.76 12.99 22.98
CA PHE A 222 -5.48 11.84 23.49
C PHE A 222 -6.66 12.28 24.37
N ARG A 223 -7.73 11.52 24.29
CA ARG A 223 -8.92 11.69 25.14
C ARG A 223 -9.02 10.53 26.12
N LYS A 224 -9.39 10.84 27.36
CA LYS A 224 -9.65 9.82 28.38
C LYS A 224 -10.88 9.01 28.00
N VAL A 225 -10.78 7.68 28.10
CA VAL A 225 -11.86 6.72 27.90
C VAL A 225 -11.92 5.78 29.13
N PRO A 226 -12.98 4.98 29.33
CA PRO A 226 -13.15 4.22 30.58
C PRO A 226 -11.95 3.35 30.98
N SER A 227 -11.22 2.77 30.02
CA SER A 227 -10.10 1.83 30.27
C SER A 227 -8.71 2.39 29.94
N GLY A 228 -8.59 3.71 29.69
CA GLY A 228 -7.30 4.33 29.33
C GLY A 228 -7.46 5.62 28.54
N TYR A 229 -6.67 5.73 27.48
CA TYR A 229 -6.64 6.91 26.62
C TYR A 229 -6.70 6.51 25.14
N ALA A 230 -7.36 7.29 24.32
CA ALA A 230 -7.46 7.04 22.89
C ALA A 230 -7.28 8.33 22.09
N ILE A 231 -6.61 8.20 20.93
CA ILE A 231 -6.57 9.22 19.90
C ILE A 231 -7.12 8.63 18.60
N LYS A 232 -7.90 9.41 17.87
CA LYS A 232 -8.45 9.01 16.57
C LYS A 232 -8.06 10.03 15.52
N VAL A 233 -7.55 9.53 14.41
CA VAL A 233 -7.23 10.30 13.22
C VAL A 233 -8.05 9.77 12.08
N ALA A 234 -8.53 10.63 11.21
CA ALA A 234 -9.18 10.26 9.96
C ALA A 234 -8.63 11.14 8.84
N GLY A 235 -8.49 10.56 7.69
CA GLY A 235 -7.97 11.26 6.53
C GLY A 235 -8.33 10.55 5.24
N GLN A 236 -7.81 11.09 4.16
CA GLN A 236 -7.93 10.49 2.85
C GLN A 236 -6.52 10.38 2.25
N LEU A 237 -6.19 9.22 1.72
CA LEU A 237 -4.97 9.00 0.94
C LEU A 237 -5.07 9.76 -0.39
N ARG A 238 -5.17 11.07 -0.35
CA ARG A 238 -5.30 11.94 -1.51
C ARG A 238 -4.04 12.78 -1.65
N GLN A 239 -3.52 12.86 -2.84
CA GLN A 239 -2.49 13.84 -3.14
C GLN A 239 -3.10 15.24 -2.94
N ARG A 240 -2.47 16.06 -2.09
CA ARG A 240 -2.78 17.48 -2.01
C ARG A 240 -2.24 18.08 -3.29
N ASN A 241 -3.11 18.33 -4.29
CA ASN A 241 -2.72 19.10 -5.45
C ASN A 241 -2.14 20.41 -4.91
N GLY A 242 -0.84 20.62 -5.15
CA GLY A 242 -0.16 21.84 -4.77
C GLY A 242 -0.85 23.05 -5.40
N GLN A 243 -1.19 23.99 -4.56
CA GLN A 243 -1.35 25.39 -4.96
C GLN A 243 0.05 25.99 -5.14
#